data_6728cfb5efe78ceeba7ed7ea580a9847
#
_entry.id   6728cfb5efe78ceeba7ed7ea580a9847
#
_cell.length_a   1.000
_cell.length_b   1.000
_cell.length_c   1.000
_cell.angle_alpha   90.00
_cell.angle_beta   90.00
_cell.angle_gamma   90.00
#
_symmetry.space_group_name_H-M   'P 1'
#
loop_
_entity.id
_entity.type
_entity.pdbx_description
1 polymer ?
#
loop_
_entity_poly.entity_id
_entity_poly.type
_entity_poly.pdbx_seq_one_letter_code
_entity_poly.pdbx_strand_id
1 'polypeptide(L)'
;MKTKLLFLSLLGSFLAHAQTLQFKNLANMSAGRGAITSVIVNDNIYVSNGYLEKGGNANYIEKYNITDNKWSILNSTLLTKKFANSETYDNKIYIFNGWGNSHLEIVDLATNTITKGAVNRFYTGNAGSAIYNGKIYVFGGSGLSGAKSTVFSDKFQYYDIASNTWNPLPDMPTARETKGKIVNDKLYVIGGFNGTPSRLINVYDLKTNVWVNQYTMPSGISGHSLAVSGDKIFIVGGFNNQTFLAYFDTTTNKLHQLSSNMIPRRHAAAEIYNNKLYIIGGSTTSVTSSAIKSIQVADIN
;
A
#
# COMPACT_ATOMS: atom_id res chain seq x y z
N MET A 1 11.78 -12.11 -70.86
CA MET A 1 11.37 -12.79 -69.60
C MET A 1 11.79 -11.95 -68.41
N LYS A 2 10.84 -11.34 -67.71
CA LYS A 2 11.11 -10.54 -66.47
C LYS A 2 10.69 -11.38 -65.29
N THR A 3 11.67 -11.84 -64.52
CA THR A 3 11.47 -12.63 -63.30
C THR A 3 11.06 -11.66 -62.15
N LYS A 4 9.84 -11.78 -61.64
CA LYS A 4 9.39 -11.07 -60.44
C LYS A 4 9.85 -11.85 -59.22
N LEU A 5 10.73 -11.25 -58.41
CA LEU A 5 11.06 -11.74 -57.07
C LEU A 5 9.93 -11.35 -56.12
N LEU A 6 9.27 -12.34 -55.50
CA LEU A 6 8.26 -12.16 -54.47
C LEU A 6 8.98 -12.13 -53.12
N PHE A 7 9.02 -10.97 -52.45
CA PHE A 7 9.48 -10.86 -51.07
C PHE A 7 8.33 -11.26 -50.15
N LEU A 8 8.43 -12.42 -49.54
CA LEU A 8 7.54 -12.85 -48.46
C LEU A 8 8.06 -12.25 -47.15
N SER A 9 7.43 -11.18 -46.64
CA SER A 9 7.71 -10.64 -45.31
C SER A 9 7.04 -11.54 -44.26
N LEU A 10 7.84 -12.34 -43.52
CA LEU A 10 7.39 -12.99 -42.30
C LEU A 10 7.18 -11.90 -41.24
N LEU A 11 5.95 -11.48 -41.02
CA LEU A 11 5.57 -10.77 -39.79
C LEU A 11 5.56 -11.81 -38.64
N GLY A 12 6.66 -11.92 -37.93
CA GLY A 12 6.70 -12.60 -36.66
C GLY A 12 5.88 -11.79 -35.61
N SER A 13 4.68 -12.24 -35.32
CA SER A 13 3.91 -11.72 -34.16
C SER A 13 4.64 -12.14 -32.88
N PHE A 14 5.41 -11.21 -32.28
CA PHE A 14 5.87 -11.35 -30.93
C PHE A 14 4.63 -11.29 -30.02
N LEU A 15 4.09 -12.44 -29.67
CA LEU A 15 3.18 -12.56 -28.54
C LEU A 15 3.99 -12.21 -27.28
N ALA A 16 3.87 -10.98 -26.79
CA ALA A 16 4.38 -10.62 -25.49
C ALA A 16 3.62 -11.47 -24.45
N HIS A 17 4.23 -12.56 -24.00
CA HIS A 17 3.70 -13.33 -22.89
C HIS A 17 3.75 -12.43 -21.67
N ALA A 18 2.59 -12.13 -21.09
CA ALA A 18 2.51 -11.44 -19.82
C ALA A 18 3.30 -12.27 -18.79
N GLN A 19 4.26 -11.65 -18.12
CA GLN A 19 5.03 -12.32 -17.08
C GLN A 19 4.06 -12.86 -16.02
N THR A 20 4.21 -14.12 -15.65
CA THR A 20 3.37 -14.78 -14.65
C THR A 20 4.15 -14.94 -13.34
N LEU A 21 3.67 -14.32 -12.27
CA LEU A 21 4.23 -14.51 -10.92
C LEU A 21 3.58 -15.72 -10.23
N GLN A 22 4.42 -16.62 -9.73
CA GLN A 22 4.00 -17.81 -9.01
C GLN A 22 4.13 -17.59 -7.50
N PHE A 23 3.00 -17.39 -6.84
CA PHE A 23 2.94 -17.21 -5.40
C PHE A 23 2.93 -18.55 -4.67
N LYS A 24 3.71 -18.62 -3.60
CA LYS A 24 3.74 -19.72 -2.62
C LYS A 24 3.14 -19.24 -1.30
N ASN A 25 2.42 -20.11 -0.62
CA ASN A 25 1.92 -19.83 0.74
C ASN A 25 3.06 -20.00 1.75
N LEU A 26 3.09 -19.10 2.72
CA LEU A 26 3.98 -19.14 3.87
C LEU A 26 3.18 -19.37 5.16
N ALA A 27 3.84 -19.37 6.33
CA ALA A 27 3.15 -19.54 7.62
C ALA A 27 2.07 -18.46 7.81
N ASN A 28 0.89 -18.87 8.22
CA ASN A 28 -0.25 -17.97 8.41
C ASN A 28 -0.09 -17.11 9.67
N MET A 29 -0.65 -15.88 9.64
CA MET A 29 -0.91 -15.07 10.84
C MET A 29 -1.76 -15.84 11.86
N SER A 30 -1.74 -15.38 13.11
CA SER A 30 -2.56 -15.96 14.19
C SER A 30 -4.07 -15.86 13.92
N ALA A 31 -4.50 -14.79 13.24
CA ALA A 31 -5.89 -14.52 12.87
C ALA A 31 -5.97 -13.89 11.48
N GLY A 32 -7.11 -14.08 10.80
CA GLY A 32 -7.42 -13.38 9.56
C GLY A 32 -7.63 -11.88 9.84
N ARG A 33 -6.97 -11.03 9.05
CA ARG A 33 -7.04 -9.58 9.18
C ARG A 33 -7.21 -8.89 7.84
N GLY A 34 -8.10 -7.89 7.80
CA GLY A 34 -8.25 -6.97 6.68
C GLY A 34 -8.09 -5.51 7.11
N ALA A 35 -7.87 -4.62 6.16
CA ALA A 35 -7.58 -3.21 6.39
C ALA A 35 -6.39 -3.00 7.34
N ILE A 36 -5.37 -3.81 7.14
CA ILE A 36 -4.10 -3.83 7.87
C ILE A 36 -3.11 -2.83 7.28
N THR A 37 -2.07 -2.55 8.05
CA THR A 37 -0.86 -1.90 7.57
C THR A 37 0.36 -2.75 7.92
N SER A 38 1.41 -2.67 7.10
CA SER A 38 2.67 -3.38 7.34
C SER A 38 3.87 -2.50 7.05
N VAL A 39 4.99 -2.88 7.63
CA VAL A 39 6.33 -2.35 7.34
C VAL A 39 7.35 -3.47 7.40
N ILE A 40 8.48 -3.30 6.72
CA ILE A 40 9.65 -4.16 6.86
C ILE A 40 10.73 -3.43 7.65
N VAL A 41 11.28 -4.12 8.65
CA VAL A 41 12.50 -3.71 9.37
C VAL A 41 13.43 -4.90 9.41
N ASN A 42 14.60 -4.75 8.81
CA ASN A 42 15.55 -5.84 8.58
C ASN A 42 14.87 -6.99 7.81
N ASP A 43 14.97 -8.22 8.29
CA ASP A 43 14.37 -9.44 7.75
C ASP A 43 13.02 -9.79 8.37
N ASN A 44 12.30 -8.79 8.89
CA ASN A 44 10.99 -9.00 9.53
C ASN A 44 9.92 -8.10 8.94
N ILE A 45 8.74 -8.67 8.71
CA ILE A 45 7.52 -7.93 8.38
C ILE A 45 6.71 -7.75 9.66
N TYR A 46 6.36 -6.50 9.95
CA TYR A 46 5.51 -6.14 11.09
C TYR A 46 4.13 -5.75 10.58
N VAL A 47 3.09 -6.43 11.07
CA VAL A 47 1.70 -6.20 10.69
C VAL A 47 0.94 -5.65 11.88
N SER A 48 0.33 -4.49 11.72
CA SER A 48 -0.42 -3.81 12.79
C SER A 48 -1.85 -3.50 12.40
N ASN A 49 -2.71 -3.34 13.42
CA ASN A 49 -4.10 -2.93 13.31
C ASN A 49 -4.97 -3.79 12.36
N GLY A 50 -6.05 -3.23 11.85
CA GLY A 50 -7.03 -3.90 10.99
C GLY A 50 -8.13 -4.64 11.75
N TYR A 51 -9.21 -4.98 11.04
CA TYR A 51 -10.29 -5.77 11.60
C TYR A 51 -9.97 -7.27 11.56
N LEU A 52 -10.49 -8.00 12.53
CA LEU A 52 -10.27 -9.44 12.69
C LEU A 52 -11.43 -10.25 12.10
N GLU A 53 -11.15 -11.45 11.58
CA GLU A 53 -12.16 -12.39 11.03
C GLU A 53 -13.28 -12.73 12.01
N LYS A 54 -12.97 -12.78 13.32
CA LYS A 54 -13.92 -13.06 14.39
C LYS A 54 -14.62 -11.82 14.95
N GLY A 55 -14.43 -10.67 14.31
CA GLY A 55 -14.92 -9.36 14.77
C GLY A 55 -13.94 -8.62 15.66
N GLY A 56 -14.20 -7.31 15.83
CA GLY A 56 -13.29 -6.40 16.52
C GLY A 56 -12.10 -5.98 15.65
N ASN A 57 -11.19 -5.24 16.27
CA ASN A 57 -9.95 -4.74 15.63
C ASN A 57 -8.72 -5.19 16.43
N ALA A 58 -7.67 -5.52 15.71
CA ALA A 58 -6.40 -5.88 16.35
C ALA A 58 -5.77 -4.67 17.04
N ASN A 59 -5.26 -4.88 18.25
CA ASN A 59 -4.55 -3.91 19.06
C ASN A 59 -3.10 -4.31 19.37
N TYR A 60 -2.53 -5.17 18.54
CA TYR A 60 -1.18 -5.70 18.66
C TYR A 60 -0.47 -5.76 17.32
N ILE A 61 0.84 -5.86 17.37
CA ILE A 61 1.69 -6.09 16.20
C ILE A 61 2.03 -7.58 16.13
N GLU A 62 1.85 -8.19 14.95
CA GLU A 62 2.47 -9.47 14.63
C GLU A 62 3.74 -9.23 13.84
N LYS A 63 4.80 -9.90 14.25
CA LYS A 63 6.10 -9.94 13.60
C LYS A 63 6.26 -11.26 12.85
N TYR A 64 6.50 -11.20 11.57
CA TYR A 64 6.87 -12.34 10.74
C TYR A 64 8.37 -12.30 10.46
N ASN A 65 9.11 -13.33 10.93
CA ASN A 65 10.50 -13.52 10.57
C ASN A 65 10.57 -14.23 9.21
N ILE A 66 11.16 -13.56 8.22
CA ILE A 66 11.20 -14.04 6.83
C ILE A 66 12.07 -15.30 6.69
N THR A 67 13.20 -15.35 7.40
CA THR A 67 14.15 -16.46 7.35
C THR A 67 13.56 -17.71 7.99
N ASP A 68 12.96 -17.57 9.16
CA ASP A 68 12.43 -18.71 9.94
C ASP A 68 11.03 -19.11 9.47
N ASN A 69 10.35 -18.31 8.65
CA ASN A 69 8.95 -18.50 8.26
C ASN A 69 8.04 -18.66 9.48
N LYS A 70 8.19 -17.78 10.49
CA LYS A 70 7.46 -17.84 11.75
C LYS A 70 6.87 -16.51 12.16
N TRP A 71 5.69 -16.56 12.79
CA TRP A 71 5.04 -15.41 13.40
C TRP A 71 5.23 -15.40 14.91
N SER A 72 5.30 -14.18 15.46
CA SER A 72 5.25 -13.92 16.89
C SER A 72 4.46 -12.63 17.15
N ILE A 73 3.82 -12.52 18.31
CA ILE A 73 3.11 -11.30 18.72
C ILE A 73 4.07 -10.48 19.58
N LEU A 74 4.21 -9.19 19.27
CA LEU A 74 4.90 -8.26 20.14
C LEU A 74 4.04 -7.96 21.36
N ASN A 75 4.67 -7.90 22.52
CA ASN A 75 4.01 -7.63 23.82
C ASN A 75 3.67 -6.14 23.97
N SER A 76 3.00 -5.57 22.97
CA SER A 76 2.57 -4.16 22.92
C SER A 76 1.06 -4.07 22.70
N THR A 77 0.41 -3.11 23.35
CA THR A 77 -1.02 -2.84 23.16
C THR A 77 -1.18 -1.53 22.41
N LEU A 78 -1.62 -1.61 21.16
CA LEU A 78 -1.91 -0.46 20.32
C LEU A 78 -3.32 0.05 20.54
N LEU A 79 -3.54 1.31 20.18
CA LEU A 79 -4.88 1.84 19.97
C LEU A 79 -5.52 1.17 18.76
N THR A 80 -6.74 0.69 18.92
CA THR A 80 -7.44 -0.04 17.86
C THR A 80 -7.78 0.88 16.68
N LYS A 81 -7.35 0.49 15.51
CA LYS A 81 -7.60 1.21 14.25
C LYS A 81 -7.88 0.22 13.12
N LYS A 82 -8.60 0.65 12.11
CA LYS A 82 -8.68 -0.01 10.80
C LYS A 82 -8.42 1.02 9.71
N PHE A 83 -7.85 0.58 8.59
CA PHE A 83 -7.40 1.47 7.52
C PHE A 83 -6.37 2.50 8.02
N ALA A 84 -5.53 2.10 8.96
CA ALA A 84 -4.40 2.88 9.44
C ALA A 84 -3.25 2.85 8.42
N ASN A 85 -2.29 3.74 8.65
CA ASN A 85 -1.02 3.76 7.96
C ASN A 85 0.11 3.41 8.92
N SER A 86 1.19 2.83 8.40
CA SER A 86 2.45 2.71 9.12
C SER A 86 3.63 2.99 8.20
N GLU A 87 4.64 3.61 8.77
CA GLU A 87 5.94 3.84 8.15
C GLU A 87 7.04 3.50 9.16
N THR A 88 8.26 3.27 8.70
CA THR A 88 9.38 2.94 9.58
C THR A 88 10.54 3.90 9.38
N TYR A 89 11.17 4.30 10.48
CA TYR A 89 12.36 5.13 10.49
C TYR A 89 13.18 4.86 11.77
N ASP A 90 14.49 4.68 11.64
CA ASP A 90 15.41 4.51 12.77
C ASP A 90 14.93 3.45 13.78
N ASN A 91 14.69 2.23 13.29
CA ASN A 91 14.22 1.09 14.09
C ASN A 91 12.92 1.33 14.88
N LYS A 92 12.09 2.28 14.44
CA LYS A 92 10.77 2.60 15.02
C LYS A 92 9.69 2.44 13.98
N ILE A 93 8.50 2.03 14.44
CA ILE A 93 7.29 1.97 13.61
C ILE A 93 6.38 3.13 14.03
N TYR A 94 6.01 3.96 13.07
CA TYR A 94 5.06 5.06 13.23
C TYR A 94 3.71 4.59 12.72
N ILE A 95 2.68 4.53 13.59
CA ILE A 95 1.32 4.07 13.26
C ILE A 95 0.36 5.23 13.47
N PHE A 96 -0.30 5.65 12.42
CA PHE A 96 -1.12 6.87 12.41
C PHE A 96 -2.35 6.72 11.51
N ASN A 97 -3.22 7.73 11.53
CA ASN A 97 -4.48 7.72 10.79
C ASN A 97 -5.37 6.49 11.11
N GLY A 98 -6.37 6.25 10.26
CA GLY A 98 -7.30 5.15 10.41
C GLY A 98 -8.55 5.52 11.19
N TRP A 99 -9.58 4.73 11.01
CA TRP A 99 -10.82 4.87 11.76
C TRP A 99 -10.69 4.20 13.13
N GLY A 100 -11.09 4.92 14.18
CA GLY A 100 -11.06 4.50 15.58
C GLY A 100 -10.22 5.40 16.46
N ASN A 101 -9.07 5.87 16.01
CA ASN A 101 -8.20 6.73 16.82
C ASN A 101 -7.27 7.61 15.96
N SER A 102 -7.14 8.88 16.34
CA SER A 102 -6.31 9.88 15.61
C SER A 102 -4.87 10.00 16.10
N HIS A 103 -4.49 9.30 17.17
CA HIS A 103 -3.15 9.42 17.73
C HIS A 103 -2.11 8.75 16.83
N LEU A 104 -0.98 9.42 16.69
CA LEU A 104 0.26 8.82 16.19
C LEU A 104 0.88 8.02 17.34
N GLU A 105 1.07 6.72 17.13
CA GLU A 105 1.80 5.82 18.01
C GLU A 105 3.17 5.52 17.42
N ILE A 106 4.20 5.62 18.22
CA ILE A 106 5.60 5.35 17.85
C ILE A 106 6.05 4.15 18.66
N VAL A 107 6.28 3.04 17.98
CA VAL A 107 6.73 1.78 18.59
C VAL A 107 8.23 1.67 18.39
N ASP A 108 8.98 1.68 19.45
CA ASP A 108 10.43 1.44 19.45
C ASP A 108 10.69 -0.07 19.49
N LEU A 109 11.32 -0.60 18.44
CA LEU A 109 11.54 -2.04 18.30
C LEU A 109 12.67 -2.57 19.17
N ALA A 110 13.57 -1.72 19.65
CA ALA A 110 14.64 -2.14 20.56
C ALA A 110 14.16 -2.34 21.98
N THR A 111 13.25 -1.46 22.46
CA THR A 111 12.74 -1.46 23.82
C THR A 111 11.33 -2.06 23.93
N ASN A 112 10.66 -2.26 22.82
CA ASN A 112 9.25 -2.67 22.72
C ASN A 112 8.30 -1.73 23.48
N THR A 113 8.60 -0.42 23.47
CA THR A 113 7.79 0.62 24.12
C THR A 113 6.97 1.39 23.09
N ILE A 114 5.81 1.92 23.51
CA ILE A 114 4.95 2.76 22.70
C ILE A 114 4.92 4.16 23.28
N THR A 115 5.22 5.15 22.45
CA THR A 115 5.06 6.57 22.78
C THR A 115 4.09 7.23 21.80
N LYS A 116 3.62 8.44 22.14
CA LYS A 116 2.70 9.20 21.27
C LYS A 116 3.45 10.36 20.63
N GLY A 117 3.25 10.53 19.34
CA GLY A 117 3.68 11.72 18.61
C GLY A 117 2.61 12.81 18.59
N ALA A 118 2.90 13.90 17.88
CA ALA A 118 1.97 15.02 17.73
C ALA A 118 0.65 14.58 17.08
N VAL A 119 -0.45 15.18 17.54
CA VAL A 119 -1.80 14.86 17.05
C VAL A 119 -1.97 15.37 15.61
N ASN A 120 -2.40 14.47 14.73
CA ASN A 120 -2.80 14.84 13.38
C ASN A 120 -4.22 15.45 13.38
N ARG A 121 -4.34 16.75 13.04
CA ARG A 121 -5.63 17.44 12.95
C ARG A 121 -6.44 17.07 11.71
N PHE A 122 -5.79 16.54 10.67
CA PHE A 122 -6.41 16.13 9.40
C PHE A 122 -6.31 14.60 9.22
N TYR A 123 -6.54 13.86 10.30
CA TYR A 123 -6.53 12.41 10.22
C TYR A 123 -7.74 11.88 9.44
N THR A 124 -7.50 10.85 8.64
CA THR A 124 -8.50 10.15 7.85
C THR A 124 -8.23 8.64 7.90
N GLY A 125 -9.23 7.83 7.60
CA GLY A 125 -9.02 6.41 7.31
C GLY A 125 -8.74 6.21 5.82
N ASN A 126 -8.07 5.13 5.50
CA ASN A 126 -7.76 4.73 4.13
C ASN A 126 -6.98 5.80 3.33
N ALA A 127 -6.18 6.60 4.04
CA ALA A 127 -5.25 7.55 3.44
C ALA A 127 -4.07 6.81 2.78
N GLY A 128 -3.35 7.51 1.92
CA GLY A 128 -2.03 7.12 1.47
C GLY A 128 -0.94 7.65 2.39
N SER A 129 0.18 6.93 2.45
CA SER A 129 1.39 7.42 3.10
C SER A 129 2.65 6.94 2.39
N ALA A 130 3.74 7.68 2.61
CA ALA A 130 5.09 7.32 2.20
C ALA A 130 6.11 8.09 3.04
N ILE A 131 7.28 7.51 3.27
CA ILE A 131 8.35 8.15 4.02
C ILE A 131 9.51 8.56 3.10
N TYR A 132 10.08 9.73 3.37
CA TYR A 132 11.25 10.24 2.66
C TYR A 132 12.01 11.25 3.52
N ASN A 133 13.32 11.07 3.69
CA ASN A 133 14.20 11.97 4.41
C ASN A 133 13.69 12.39 5.81
N GLY A 134 13.29 11.43 6.65
CA GLY A 134 12.78 11.68 7.99
C GLY A 134 11.42 12.38 8.06
N LYS A 135 10.70 12.45 6.94
CA LYS A 135 9.35 13.00 6.84
C LYS A 135 8.37 11.95 6.38
N ILE A 136 7.27 11.79 7.10
CA ILE A 136 6.17 10.90 6.73
C ILE A 136 5.09 11.73 6.02
N TYR A 137 4.96 11.53 4.73
CA TYR A 137 3.96 12.17 3.88
C TYR A 137 2.64 11.42 4.00
N VAL A 138 1.53 12.15 4.18
CA VAL A 138 0.18 11.61 4.37
C VAL A 138 -0.79 12.40 3.50
N PHE A 139 -1.61 11.68 2.74
CA PHE A 139 -2.47 12.30 1.73
C PHE A 139 -3.79 11.56 1.55
N GLY A 140 -4.84 12.32 1.27
CA GLY A 140 -6.16 11.80 0.97
C GLY A 140 -6.83 11.09 2.13
N GLY A 141 -7.58 10.05 1.79
CA GLY A 141 -8.38 9.28 2.74
C GLY A 141 -9.82 9.75 2.84
N SER A 142 -10.55 9.22 3.82
CA SER A 142 -11.93 9.60 4.11
C SER A 142 -12.21 9.69 5.59
N GLY A 143 -13.18 10.52 5.94
CA GLY A 143 -13.71 10.69 7.28
C GLY A 143 -15.22 10.68 7.28
N LEU A 144 -15.82 10.78 8.47
CA LEU A 144 -17.25 10.99 8.63
C LEU A 144 -17.51 12.48 8.92
N SER A 145 -18.43 13.09 8.20
CA SER A 145 -18.94 14.42 8.47
C SER A 145 -20.39 14.35 8.96
N GLY A 146 -20.64 14.87 10.16
CA GLY A 146 -21.99 14.98 10.74
C GLY A 146 -22.75 13.66 10.76
N ALA A 147 -23.96 13.64 10.19
CA ALA A 147 -24.89 12.51 10.23
C ALA A 147 -24.54 11.38 9.24
N LYS A 148 -23.31 10.84 9.26
CA LYS A 148 -22.92 9.58 8.58
C LYS A 148 -22.55 9.69 7.10
N SER A 149 -22.34 10.87 6.54
CA SER A 149 -21.83 11.00 5.17
C SER A 149 -20.31 10.80 5.13
N THR A 150 -19.83 9.96 4.22
CA THR A 150 -18.40 9.85 3.93
C THR A 150 -17.92 11.11 3.21
N VAL A 151 -16.87 11.74 3.75
CA VAL A 151 -16.20 12.88 3.12
C VAL A 151 -14.81 12.45 2.69
N PHE A 152 -14.53 12.55 1.41
CA PHE A 152 -13.20 12.31 0.86
C PHE A 152 -12.32 13.53 1.05
N SER A 153 -11.05 13.27 1.39
CA SER A 153 -10.06 14.31 1.66
C SER A 153 -9.10 14.47 0.49
N ASP A 154 -8.75 15.70 0.18
CA ASP A 154 -7.63 16.08 -0.68
C ASP A 154 -6.41 16.54 0.11
N LYS A 155 -6.49 16.59 1.44
CA LYS A 155 -5.43 17.11 2.28
C LYS A 155 -4.14 16.34 2.09
N PHE A 156 -3.04 17.09 2.00
CA PHE A 156 -1.69 16.59 1.90
C PHE A 156 -0.81 17.31 2.93
N GLN A 157 -0.06 16.54 3.70
CA GLN A 157 0.78 17.03 4.77
C GLN A 157 1.94 16.07 5.00
N TYR A 158 2.95 16.50 5.76
CA TYR A 158 3.96 15.61 6.28
C TYR A 158 4.13 15.77 7.79
N TYR A 159 4.46 14.66 8.42
CA TYR A 159 4.96 14.64 9.80
C TYR A 159 6.48 14.68 9.75
N ASP A 160 7.07 15.69 10.38
CA ASP A 160 8.51 15.81 10.55
C ASP A 160 8.92 15.09 11.82
N ILE A 161 9.69 14.01 11.67
CA ILE A 161 10.07 13.12 12.77
C ILE A 161 10.97 13.83 13.77
N ALA A 162 11.89 14.68 13.29
CA ALA A 162 12.86 15.35 14.15
C ALA A 162 12.21 16.43 15.03
N SER A 163 11.29 17.21 14.48
CA SER A 163 10.59 18.27 15.21
C SER A 163 9.30 17.82 15.89
N ASN A 164 8.82 16.59 15.62
CA ASN A 164 7.53 16.06 16.08
C ASN A 164 6.36 17.00 15.72
N THR A 165 6.30 17.47 14.47
CA THR A 165 5.27 18.41 13.99
C THR A 165 4.62 17.96 12.68
N TRP A 166 3.33 18.32 12.51
CA TRP A 166 2.63 18.18 11.24
C TRP A 166 2.67 19.47 10.44
N ASN A 167 3.01 19.38 9.17
CA ASN A 167 3.19 20.50 8.26
C ASN A 167 2.33 20.32 6.99
N PRO A 168 1.49 21.29 6.61
CA PRO A 168 0.67 21.19 5.42
C PRO A 168 1.50 21.35 4.15
N LEU A 169 1.00 20.74 3.08
CA LEU A 169 1.51 20.84 1.70
C LEU A 169 0.35 21.22 0.76
N PRO A 170 0.62 21.59 -0.50
CA PRO A 170 -0.42 21.81 -1.50
C PRO A 170 -1.32 20.60 -1.67
N ASP A 171 -2.63 20.77 -1.46
CA ASP A 171 -3.63 19.71 -1.50
C ASP A 171 -3.56 18.87 -2.78
N MET A 172 -4.01 17.61 -2.71
CA MET A 172 -4.08 16.75 -3.89
C MET A 172 -5.04 17.32 -4.95
N PRO A 173 -4.78 17.09 -6.25
CA PRO A 173 -5.67 17.55 -7.32
C PRO A 173 -7.10 16.99 -7.24
N THR A 174 -7.29 15.88 -6.53
CA THR A 174 -8.59 15.19 -6.40
C THR A 174 -8.72 14.54 -5.04
N ALA A 175 -9.77 14.88 -4.30
CA ALA A 175 -10.10 14.27 -3.01
C ALA A 175 -10.49 12.80 -3.20
N ARG A 176 -9.83 11.88 -2.48
CA ARG A 176 -10.13 10.45 -2.51
C ARG A 176 -9.37 9.65 -1.44
N GLU A 177 -9.90 8.50 -1.08
CA GLU A 177 -9.10 7.42 -0.50
C GLU A 177 -8.04 6.99 -1.51
N THR A 178 -6.81 6.69 -1.09
CA THR A 178 -5.77 6.34 -2.05
C THR A 178 -4.58 5.65 -1.39
N LYS A 179 -3.60 5.26 -2.20
CA LYS A 179 -2.28 4.78 -1.78
C LYS A 179 -1.21 5.47 -2.62
N GLY A 180 0.00 5.50 -2.11
CA GLY A 180 1.13 6.05 -2.87
C GLY A 180 2.46 5.52 -2.39
N LYS A 181 3.46 5.67 -3.24
CA LYS A 181 4.86 5.33 -2.95
C LYS A 181 5.78 6.38 -3.55
N ILE A 182 6.96 6.53 -2.96
CA ILE A 182 7.99 7.45 -3.43
C ILE A 182 9.04 6.66 -4.20
N VAL A 183 9.37 7.15 -5.40
CA VAL A 183 10.43 6.66 -6.27
C VAL A 183 11.15 7.87 -6.86
N ASN A 184 12.47 7.93 -6.77
CA ASN A 184 13.30 8.99 -7.37
C ASN A 184 12.80 10.41 -7.05
N ASP A 185 12.64 10.73 -5.76
CA ASP A 185 12.18 12.03 -5.25
C ASP A 185 10.78 12.46 -5.72
N LYS A 186 9.97 11.51 -6.22
CA LYS A 186 8.59 11.75 -6.63
C LYS A 186 7.64 10.84 -5.90
N LEU A 187 6.56 11.42 -5.37
CA LEU A 187 5.44 10.68 -4.81
C LEU A 187 4.42 10.35 -5.92
N TYR A 188 4.18 9.08 -6.13
CA TYR A 188 3.16 8.55 -7.04
C TYR A 188 1.93 8.17 -6.24
N VAL A 189 0.82 8.89 -6.41
CA VAL A 189 -0.48 8.65 -5.76
C VAL A 189 -1.37 7.90 -6.74
N ILE A 190 -1.61 6.62 -6.47
CA ILE A 190 -2.17 5.67 -7.44
C ILE A 190 -3.59 5.27 -7.05
N GLY A 191 -4.52 5.33 -8.00
CA GLY A 191 -5.88 4.84 -7.84
C GLY A 191 -6.62 5.47 -6.65
N GLY A 192 -7.49 4.68 -6.04
CA GLY A 192 -8.27 5.08 -4.87
C GLY A 192 -9.78 5.11 -5.12
N PHE A 193 -10.53 5.78 -4.24
CA PHE A 193 -11.99 5.81 -4.27
C PHE A 193 -12.54 7.17 -3.82
N ASN A 194 -13.50 7.69 -4.58
CA ASN A 194 -14.28 8.88 -4.25
C ASN A 194 -15.74 8.77 -4.71
N GLY A 195 -16.33 7.60 -4.50
CA GLY A 195 -17.62 7.22 -5.05
C GLY A 195 -17.47 6.18 -6.18
N THR A 196 -16.38 6.25 -6.92
CA THR A 196 -15.99 5.28 -7.95
C THR A 196 -14.50 4.96 -7.83
N PRO A 197 -14.04 3.76 -8.26
CA PRO A 197 -12.61 3.45 -8.33
C PRO A 197 -11.87 4.39 -9.28
N SER A 198 -10.79 5.01 -8.79
CA SER A 198 -10.01 6.00 -9.53
C SER A 198 -9.04 5.35 -10.53
N ARG A 199 -8.93 5.95 -11.71
CA ARG A 199 -7.92 5.58 -12.74
C ARG A 199 -6.65 6.41 -12.66
N LEU A 200 -6.61 7.43 -11.79
CA LEU A 200 -5.56 8.45 -11.77
C LEU A 200 -4.30 7.95 -11.09
N ILE A 201 -3.15 8.34 -11.65
CA ILE A 201 -1.85 8.36 -11.00
C ILE A 201 -1.39 9.81 -10.99
N ASN A 202 -1.44 10.47 -9.83
CA ASN A 202 -0.92 11.82 -9.68
C ASN A 202 0.52 11.77 -9.17
N VAL A 203 1.37 12.66 -9.67
CA VAL A 203 2.78 12.72 -9.31
C VAL A 203 3.11 14.06 -8.67
N TYR A 204 3.67 14.01 -7.46
CA TYR A 204 4.16 15.18 -6.73
C TYR A 204 5.68 15.13 -6.67
N ASP A 205 6.33 16.22 -7.04
CA ASP A 205 7.77 16.35 -6.97
C ASP A 205 8.17 16.90 -5.59
N LEU A 206 8.91 16.09 -4.82
CA LEU A 206 9.32 16.40 -3.45
C LEU A 206 10.41 17.46 -3.36
N LYS A 207 11.12 17.76 -4.46
CA LYS A 207 12.16 18.80 -4.51
C LYS A 207 11.56 20.17 -4.76
N THR A 208 10.57 20.24 -5.65
CA THR A 208 9.93 21.50 -6.03
C THR A 208 8.64 21.77 -5.27
N ASN A 209 8.11 20.78 -4.55
CA ASN A 209 6.87 20.83 -3.79
C ASN A 209 5.64 21.18 -4.64
N VAL A 210 5.54 20.60 -5.83
CA VAL A 210 4.41 20.80 -6.73
C VAL A 210 3.89 19.48 -7.34
N TRP A 211 2.61 19.44 -7.68
CA TRP A 211 2.01 18.39 -8.51
C TRP A 211 2.45 18.60 -9.96
N VAL A 212 3.20 17.64 -10.54
CA VAL A 212 3.85 17.82 -11.84
C VAL A 212 3.18 17.07 -12.97
N ASN A 213 2.67 15.86 -12.73
CA ASN A 213 2.12 15.00 -13.75
C ASN A 213 0.87 14.26 -13.28
N GLN A 214 0.08 13.83 -14.27
CA GLN A 214 -1.03 12.91 -14.08
C GLN A 214 -1.06 11.89 -15.20
N TYR A 215 -1.14 10.61 -14.84
CA TYR A 215 -1.32 9.51 -15.79
C TYR A 215 -2.67 8.84 -15.54
N THR A 216 -3.19 8.14 -16.54
CA THR A 216 -4.48 7.46 -16.46
C THR A 216 -4.32 5.98 -16.76
N MET A 217 -4.70 5.13 -15.80
CA MET A 217 -4.73 3.67 -15.96
C MET A 217 -5.91 3.23 -16.85
N PRO A 218 -5.83 2.08 -17.52
CA PRO A 218 -6.92 1.51 -18.34
C PRO A 218 -8.22 1.30 -17.54
N SER A 219 -8.11 0.91 -16.26
CA SER A 219 -9.25 0.71 -15.35
C SER A 219 -9.00 1.35 -13.99
N GLY A 220 -10.08 1.73 -13.29
CA GLY A 220 -10.00 2.24 -11.93
C GLY A 220 -9.70 1.13 -10.93
N ILE A 221 -8.95 1.46 -9.88
CA ILE A 221 -8.62 0.54 -8.80
C ILE A 221 -8.78 1.21 -7.43
N SER A 222 -9.29 0.46 -6.45
CA SER A 222 -9.41 0.87 -5.05
C SER A 222 -9.22 -0.31 -4.11
N GLY A 223 -8.91 -0.05 -2.84
CA GLY A 223 -8.68 -1.11 -1.86
C GLY A 223 -7.48 -2.00 -2.19
N HIS A 224 -6.59 -1.53 -3.03
CA HIS A 224 -5.33 -2.15 -3.45
C HIS A 224 -4.21 -1.85 -2.45
N SER A 225 -3.10 -2.57 -2.61
CA SER A 225 -1.85 -2.34 -1.90
C SER A 225 -0.73 -2.00 -2.87
N LEU A 226 0.31 -1.32 -2.38
CA LEU A 226 1.47 -0.93 -3.18
C LEU A 226 2.77 -1.38 -2.53
N ALA A 227 3.71 -1.85 -3.35
CA ALA A 227 5.09 -2.12 -2.94
C ALA A 227 6.07 -1.64 -4.02
N VAL A 228 7.31 -1.34 -3.67
CA VAL A 228 8.30 -0.76 -4.59
C VAL A 228 9.50 -1.67 -4.74
N SER A 229 9.96 -1.86 -5.98
CA SER A 229 11.24 -2.47 -6.32
C SER A 229 11.91 -1.66 -7.43
N GLY A 230 12.99 -0.97 -7.10
CA GLY A 230 13.66 -0.05 -8.03
C GLY A 230 12.69 1.01 -8.56
N ASP A 231 12.58 1.10 -9.88
CA ASP A 231 11.68 2.04 -10.56
C ASP A 231 10.25 1.50 -10.77
N LYS A 232 9.93 0.33 -10.23
CA LYS A 232 8.62 -0.33 -10.39
C LYS A 232 7.78 -0.20 -9.13
N ILE A 233 6.55 0.31 -9.26
CA ILE A 233 5.55 0.33 -8.20
C ILE A 233 4.53 -0.78 -8.47
N PHE A 234 4.59 -1.86 -7.70
CA PHE A 234 3.65 -2.97 -7.79
C PHE A 234 2.31 -2.60 -7.18
N ILE A 235 1.23 -2.96 -7.88
CA ILE A 235 -0.18 -2.70 -7.52
C ILE A 235 -0.85 -4.05 -7.36
N VAL A 236 -1.35 -4.34 -6.16
CA VAL A 236 -1.76 -5.69 -5.75
C VAL A 236 -3.18 -5.70 -5.21
N GLY A 237 -4.00 -6.57 -5.77
CA GLY A 237 -5.39 -6.77 -5.37
C GLY A 237 -6.26 -5.55 -5.63
N GLY A 238 -7.45 -5.53 -5.06
CA GLY A 238 -8.36 -4.39 -5.16
C GLY A 238 -9.81 -4.75 -4.91
N PHE A 239 -10.65 -3.74 -4.73
CA PHE A 239 -12.05 -3.94 -4.40
C PHE A 239 -12.84 -4.57 -5.56
N ASN A 240 -12.64 -4.08 -6.78
CA ASN A 240 -13.38 -4.54 -7.96
C ASN A 240 -12.69 -5.69 -8.69
N ASN A 241 -11.37 -5.80 -8.56
CA ASN A 241 -10.57 -6.87 -9.13
C ASN A 241 -9.55 -7.36 -8.09
N GLN A 242 -9.91 -8.41 -7.37
CA GLN A 242 -9.14 -8.92 -6.24
C GLN A 242 -7.89 -9.71 -6.66
N THR A 243 -7.81 -10.10 -7.93
CA THR A 243 -6.64 -10.76 -8.53
C THR A 243 -5.79 -9.80 -9.34
N PHE A 244 -6.09 -8.48 -9.29
CA PHE A 244 -5.32 -7.50 -10.02
C PHE A 244 -3.87 -7.51 -9.56
N LEU A 245 -2.97 -7.64 -10.52
CA LEU A 245 -1.54 -7.54 -10.30
C LEU A 245 -0.91 -6.82 -11.49
N ALA A 246 -0.20 -5.76 -11.21
CA ALA A 246 0.49 -4.94 -12.20
C ALA A 246 1.69 -4.26 -11.57
N TYR A 247 2.57 -3.70 -12.36
CA TYR A 247 3.48 -2.65 -11.90
C TYR A 247 3.40 -1.42 -12.81
N PHE A 248 3.55 -0.26 -12.21
CA PHE A 248 3.77 0.99 -12.91
C PHE A 248 5.28 1.24 -12.96
N ASP A 249 5.82 1.32 -14.15
CA ASP A 249 7.23 1.63 -14.40
C ASP A 249 7.38 3.16 -14.44
N THR A 250 8.09 3.72 -13.47
CA THR A 250 8.24 5.17 -13.31
C THR A 250 9.22 5.79 -14.30
N THR A 251 10.03 5.01 -15.00
CA THR A 251 10.96 5.49 -16.04
C THR A 251 10.25 5.63 -17.38
N THR A 252 9.40 4.67 -17.71
CA THR A 252 8.63 4.66 -18.98
C THR A 252 7.25 5.24 -18.85
N ASN A 253 6.76 5.44 -17.61
CA ASN A 253 5.40 5.87 -17.24
C ASN A 253 4.31 4.94 -17.80
N LYS A 254 4.59 3.64 -17.85
CA LYS A 254 3.67 2.62 -18.38
C LYS A 254 3.23 1.65 -17.28
N LEU A 255 1.98 1.21 -17.38
CA LEU A 255 1.42 0.14 -16.57
C LEU A 255 1.61 -1.20 -17.29
N HIS A 256 2.20 -2.16 -16.59
CA HIS A 256 2.43 -3.52 -17.06
C HIS A 256 1.60 -4.48 -16.20
N GLN A 257 0.60 -5.10 -16.80
CA GLN A 257 -0.23 -6.10 -16.13
C GLN A 257 0.50 -7.43 -16.07
N LEU A 258 0.34 -8.12 -14.93
CA LEU A 258 0.95 -9.41 -14.67
C LEU A 258 -0.16 -10.46 -14.44
N SER A 259 0.13 -11.71 -14.79
CA SER A 259 -0.69 -12.86 -14.41
C SER A 259 -0.15 -13.47 -13.12
N SER A 260 -1.02 -14.08 -12.30
CA SER A 260 -0.58 -14.77 -11.10
C SER A 260 -1.61 -15.79 -10.60
N ASN A 261 -1.16 -16.65 -9.69
CA ASN A 261 -1.99 -17.56 -8.90
C ASN A 261 -2.27 -17.02 -7.48
N MET A 262 -2.18 -15.70 -7.25
CA MET A 262 -2.43 -15.13 -5.94
C MET A 262 -3.86 -15.40 -5.45
N ILE A 263 -4.02 -15.60 -4.15
CA ILE A 263 -5.35 -15.66 -3.53
C ILE A 263 -6.02 -14.29 -3.72
N PRO A 264 -7.27 -14.24 -4.27
CA PRO A 264 -8.01 -13.00 -4.46
C PRO A 264 -8.15 -12.23 -3.15
N ARG A 265 -7.82 -10.91 -3.17
CA ARG A 265 -7.89 -10.10 -1.95
C ARG A 265 -7.97 -8.60 -2.22
N ARG A 266 -8.50 -7.89 -1.23
CA ARG A 266 -8.52 -6.44 -1.12
C ARG A 266 -8.14 -6.03 0.29
N HIS A 267 -7.73 -4.76 0.49
CA HIS A 267 -7.33 -4.23 1.79
C HIS A 267 -6.27 -5.11 2.50
N ALA A 268 -5.43 -5.72 1.70
CA ALA A 268 -4.24 -6.45 2.13
C ALA A 268 -3.09 -5.47 2.43
N ALA A 269 -1.96 -6.00 2.85
CA ALA A 269 -0.68 -5.30 2.77
C ALA A 269 0.23 -5.97 1.73
N ALA A 270 1.16 -5.20 1.17
CA ALA A 270 2.14 -5.68 0.22
C ALA A 270 3.51 -5.09 0.55
N GLU A 271 4.53 -5.95 0.59
CA GLU A 271 5.91 -5.58 0.87
C GLU A 271 6.85 -6.27 -0.12
N ILE A 272 7.99 -5.63 -0.40
CA ILE A 272 9.06 -6.23 -1.19
C ILE A 272 10.33 -6.30 -0.35
N TYR A 273 10.93 -7.48 -0.32
CA TYR A 273 12.21 -7.75 0.33
C TYR A 273 13.02 -8.76 -0.47
N ASN A 274 14.28 -8.44 -0.75
CA ASN A 274 15.20 -9.31 -1.51
C ASN A 274 14.57 -9.85 -2.81
N ASN A 275 14.04 -8.97 -3.66
CA ASN A 275 13.38 -9.29 -4.93
C ASN A 275 12.20 -10.27 -4.80
N LYS A 276 11.53 -10.27 -3.65
CA LYS A 276 10.32 -11.06 -3.40
C LYS A 276 9.18 -10.15 -2.98
N LEU A 277 8.03 -10.34 -3.64
CA LEU A 277 6.78 -9.65 -3.31
C LEU A 277 6.00 -10.51 -2.31
N TYR A 278 5.78 -9.96 -1.11
CA TYR A 278 4.95 -10.53 -0.06
C TYR A 278 3.58 -9.88 -0.09
N ILE A 279 2.51 -10.69 -0.05
CA ILE A 279 1.14 -10.23 0.06
C ILE A 279 0.54 -10.79 1.34
N ILE A 280 0.05 -9.93 2.22
CA ILE A 280 -0.29 -10.28 3.60
C ILE A 280 -1.76 -9.97 3.88
N GLY A 281 -2.49 -10.92 4.43
CA GLY A 281 -3.86 -10.74 4.89
C GLY A 281 -4.81 -10.20 3.83
N GLY A 282 -5.68 -9.29 4.23
CA GLY A 282 -6.75 -8.75 3.39
C GLY A 282 -8.07 -9.47 3.59
N SER A 283 -9.01 -9.26 2.68
CA SER A 283 -10.32 -9.93 2.71
C SER A 283 -10.82 -10.26 1.31
N THR A 284 -11.64 -11.29 1.21
CA THR A 284 -12.23 -11.74 -0.06
C THR A 284 -13.61 -11.12 -0.33
N THR A 285 -14.26 -10.55 0.68
CA THR A 285 -15.57 -9.85 0.55
C THR A 285 -15.62 -8.61 1.44
N SER A 286 -16.81 -7.98 1.55
CA SER A 286 -17.04 -6.81 2.41
C SER A 286 -17.28 -7.13 3.88
N VAL A 287 -17.52 -8.40 4.21
CA VAL A 287 -17.78 -8.80 5.60
C VAL A 287 -16.49 -9.14 6.33
N THR A 288 -16.42 -8.85 7.62
CA THR A 288 -15.21 -9.04 8.43
C THR A 288 -14.77 -10.51 8.50
N SER A 289 -15.73 -11.45 8.54
CA SER A 289 -15.44 -12.89 8.54
C SER A 289 -14.73 -13.41 7.29
N SER A 290 -14.66 -12.59 6.23
CA SER A 290 -13.88 -12.91 5.02
C SER A 290 -12.42 -12.50 5.10
N ALA A 291 -11.98 -11.94 6.21
CA ALA A 291 -10.58 -11.61 6.42
C ALA A 291 -9.72 -12.88 6.46
N ILE A 292 -8.59 -12.84 5.78
CA ILE A 292 -7.72 -14.01 5.58
C ILE A 292 -6.41 -13.85 6.34
N LYS A 293 -5.88 -14.96 6.82
CA LYS A 293 -4.63 -15.02 7.57
C LYS A 293 -3.40 -15.36 6.71
N SER A 294 -3.61 -15.62 5.43
CA SER A 294 -2.54 -16.07 4.55
C SER A 294 -1.53 -14.96 4.27
N ILE A 295 -0.26 -15.35 4.23
CA ILE A 295 0.82 -14.61 3.58
C ILE A 295 1.30 -15.43 2.39
N GLN A 296 1.53 -14.76 1.28
CA GLN A 296 2.04 -15.37 0.05
C GLN A 296 3.27 -14.62 -0.43
N VAL A 297 4.18 -15.32 -1.11
CA VAL A 297 5.40 -14.74 -1.67
C VAL A 297 5.62 -15.19 -3.10
N ALA A 298 6.08 -14.30 -3.96
CA ALA A 298 6.56 -14.60 -5.31
C ALA A 298 7.87 -13.87 -5.59
N ASP A 299 8.74 -14.50 -6.41
CA ASP A 299 9.93 -13.83 -6.93
C ASP A 299 9.53 -12.81 -8.01
N ILE A 300 10.15 -11.62 -7.98
CA ILE A 300 9.94 -10.54 -8.95
C ILE A 300 11.28 -10.25 -9.65
N ASN A 301 11.53 -10.94 -10.74
CA ASN A 301 12.77 -10.77 -11.53
C ASN A 301 12.59 -9.69 -12.59
#